data_960bb2204c1359d5e4e9fe04b852058f
#
_entry.id   960bb2204c1359d5e4e9fe04b852058f
#
_cell.length_a   1.000
_cell.length_b   1.000
_cell.length_c   1.000
_cell.angle_alpha   90.00
_cell.angle_beta   90.00
_cell.angle_gamma   90.00
#
_symmetry.space_group_name_H-M   'P 1'
#
loop_
_entity.id
_entity.type
_entity.pdbx_description
1 polymer ?
#
loop_
_entity_poly.entity_id
_entity_poly.type
_entity_poly.pdbx_seq_one_letter_code
_entity_poly.pdbx_strand_id
1 'polypeptide(L)'
;MYCIRKVTDDLLWIGGNDRQSPLFESAHPVPRGMSYNSYLLLDEKTVLFDTVDRAVQTQFFENLEHALGGRRLDYVFVHHMEPDHAATLGDLMIRHPEATIVCNGKSLNMIRQFHCTDPKGVLLVNDCLLYTSPSPRDGLLPRMP
;
A
#
# COMPACT_ATOMS: atom_id res chain seq x y z
N MET A 1 3.39 -20.32 -1.90
CA MET A 1 4.64 -20.16 -1.10
C MET A 1 4.68 -18.71 -0.66
N TYR A 2 4.64 -18.45 0.65
CA TYR A 2 4.60 -17.10 1.20
C TYR A 2 5.96 -16.44 1.14
N CYS A 3 6.02 -15.16 0.74
CA CYS A 3 7.23 -14.36 0.65
C CYS A 3 7.19 -13.20 1.65
N ILE A 4 7.04 -13.51 2.92
CA ILE A 4 6.98 -12.53 4.00
C ILE A 4 8.38 -12.35 4.57
N ARG A 5 8.76 -11.10 4.88
CA ARG A 5 10.04 -10.80 5.54
C ARG A 5 9.80 -9.98 6.80
N LYS A 6 10.41 -10.39 7.88
CA LYS A 6 10.40 -9.67 9.14
C LYS A 6 11.35 -8.46 9.02
N VAL A 7 10.82 -7.26 9.27
CA VAL A 7 11.59 -6.01 9.32
C VAL A 7 11.97 -5.71 10.76
N THR A 8 10.97 -5.71 11.65
CA THR A 8 11.12 -5.66 13.11
C THR A 8 10.31 -6.81 13.73
N ASP A 9 10.17 -6.85 15.05
CA ASP A 9 9.39 -7.91 15.70
C ASP A 9 7.90 -7.84 15.38
N ASP A 10 7.39 -6.63 15.09
CA ASP A 10 6.00 -6.30 14.85
C ASP A 10 5.70 -5.82 13.43
N LEU A 11 6.74 -5.50 12.62
CA LEU A 11 6.60 -5.01 11.24
C LEU A 11 7.07 -6.06 10.24
N LEU A 12 6.19 -6.42 9.32
CA LEU A 12 6.43 -7.40 8.25
C LEU A 12 6.40 -6.73 6.88
N TRP A 13 7.37 -6.99 6.02
CA TRP A 13 7.23 -6.75 4.59
C TRP A 13 6.40 -7.87 3.96
N ILE A 14 5.34 -7.51 3.27
CA ILE A 14 4.38 -8.44 2.65
C ILE A 14 4.13 -8.16 1.17
N GLY A 15 4.92 -7.29 0.58
CA GLY A 15 4.83 -6.91 -0.83
C GLY A 15 5.10 -8.07 -1.80
N GLY A 16 5.45 -7.73 -3.03
CA GLY A 16 5.73 -8.71 -4.07
C GLY A 16 6.86 -8.28 -5.00
N ASN A 17 7.50 -9.26 -5.65
CA ASN A 17 8.53 -9.03 -6.66
C ASN A 17 7.99 -9.46 -8.02
N ASP A 18 7.81 -8.51 -8.91
CA ASP A 18 7.47 -8.77 -10.30
C ASP A 18 8.76 -8.89 -11.12
N ARG A 19 8.93 -10.04 -11.75
CA ARG A 19 10.04 -10.32 -12.67
C ARG A 19 9.55 -10.62 -14.08
N GLN A 20 8.27 -10.44 -14.35
CA GLN A 20 7.63 -10.78 -15.60
C GLN A 20 7.29 -9.56 -16.45
N SER A 21 6.90 -8.46 -15.80
CA SER A 21 6.57 -7.23 -16.51
C SER A 21 7.82 -6.58 -17.08
N PRO A 22 7.85 -6.29 -18.38
CA PRO A 22 9.00 -5.64 -19.02
C PRO A 22 9.07 -4.13 -18.72
N LEU A 23 7.94 -3.53 -18.34
CA LEU A 23 7.78 -2.10 -18.10
C LEU A 23 7.10 -1.83 -16.76
N PHE A 24 7.63 -0.88 -16.01
CA PHE A 24 6.97 -0.26 -14.87
C PHE A 24 6.09 0.89 -15.39
N GLU A 25 4.84 0.98 -14.92
CA GLU A 25 3.84 1.97 -15.35
C GLU A 25 3.67 2.10 -16.87
N SER A 26 3.88 1.00 -17.60
CA SER A 26 3.82 0.95 -19.07
C SER A 26 4.80 1.89 -19.80
N ALA A 27 5.73 2.52 -19.10
CA ALA A 27 6.63 3.55 -19.62
C ALA A 27 8.12 3.27 -19.39
N HIS A 28 8.45 2.70 -18.23
CA HIS A 28 9.84 2.57 -17.81
C HIS A 28 10.33 1.13 -17.89
N PRO A 29 11.35 0.82 -18.73
CA PRO A 29 11.92 -0.52 -18.83
C PRO A 29 12.50 -0.99 -17.49
N VAL A 30 12.12 -2.19 -17.05
CA VAL A 30 12.60 -2.80 -15.81
C VAL A 30 13.20 -4.20 -16.06
N PRO A 31 14.36 -4.28 -16.73
CA PRO A 31 14.94 -5.55 -17.16
C PRO A 31 15.32 -6.50 -16.01
N ARG A 32 15.38 -6.00 -14.78
CA ARG A 32 15.64 -6.78 -13.56
C ARG A 32 14.39 -7.07 -12.76
N GLY A 33 13.22 -6.61 -13.24
CA GLY A 33 11.96 -6.65 -12.52
C GLY A 33 11.79 -5.49 -11.56
N MET A 34 10.67 -5.48 -10.84
CA MET A 34 10.27 -4.44 -9.89
C MET A 34 9.85 -5.07 -8.56
N SER A 35 10.19 -4.42 -7.45
CA SER A 35 9.68 -4.76 -6.13
C SER A 35 8.59 -3.77 -5.73
N TYR A 36 7.43 -4.29 -5.36
CA TYR A 36 6.33 -3.51 -4.81
C TYR A 36 6.31 -3.69 -3.30
N ASN A 37 6.36 -2.59 -2.58
CA ASN A 37 6.52 -2.60 -1.14
C ASN A 37 5.19 -2.32 -0.44
N SER A 38 4.79 -3.25 0.42
CA SER A 38 3.71 -3.10 1.36
C SER A 38 4.16 -3.67 2.69
N TYR A 39 3.71 -3.06 3.79
CA TYR A 39 4.11 -3.46 5.13
C TYR A 39 2.89 -3.67 6.02
N LEU A 40 2.95 -4.68 6.87
CA LEU A 40 1.94 -4.98 7.87
C LEU A 40 2.53 -4.83 9.26
N LEU A 41 1.96 -3.92 10.06
CA LEU A 41 2.26 -3.75 11.47
C LEU A 41 1.28 -4.58 12.30
N LEU A 42 1.81 -5.41 13.18
CA LEU A 42 1.07 -6.30 14.08
C LEU A 42 1.29 -5.87 15.54
N ASP A 43 0.61 -4.83 15.96
CA ASP A 43 0.60 -4.35 17.35
C ASP A 43 -0.77 -4.58 17.99
N GLU A 44 -1.22 -3.78 18.97
CA GLU A 44 -2.59 -3.80 19.48
C GLU A 44 -3.60 -3.65 18.35
N LYS A 45 -3.29 -2.80 17.37
CA LYS A 45 -3.99 -2.63 16.11
C LYS A 45 -3.16 -3.18 14.96
N THR A 46 -3.86 -3.70 13.99
CA THR A 46 -3.24 -4.20 12.76
C THR A 46 -3.33 -3.14 11.67
N VAL A 47 -2.19 -2.71 11.16
CA VAL A 47 -2.11 -1.60 10.19
C VAL A 47 -1.38 -2.06 8.93
N LEU A 48 -2.03 -1.93 7.80
CA LEU A 48 -1.42 -2.12 6.49
C LEU A 48 -0.96 -0.78 5.93
N PHE A 49 0.28 -0.71 5.45
CA PHE A 49 0.85 0.45 4.75
C PHE A 49 0.92 0.18 3.27
N ASP A 50 0.06 0.87 2.51
CA ASP A 50 -0.15 0.73 1.07
C ASP A 50 -0.52 -0.69 0.62
N THR A 51 -0.93 -0.78 -0.63
CA THR A 51 -1.10 -2.04 -1.34
C THR A 51 -0.01 -2.21 -2.40
N VAL A 52 -0.26 -2.92 -3.46
CA VAL A 52 0.70 -3.21 -4.53
C VAL A 52 0.05 -3.12 -5.90
N ASP A 53 0.89 -3.16 -6.94
CA ASP A 53 0.44 -3.31 -8.31
C ASP A 53 -0.27 -4.65 -8.56
N ARG A 54 -1.16 -4.68 -9.56
CA ARG A 54 -1.91 -5.88 -9.95
C ARG A 54 -1.02 -7.04 -10.40
N ALA A 55 0.16 -6.75 -10.91
CA ALA A 55 1.11 -7.78 -11.35
C ALA A 55 1.47 -8.78 -10.24
N VAL A 56 1.46 -8.34 -8.98
CA VAL A 56 1.78 -9.17 -7.81
C VAL A 56 0.61 -9.36 -6.85
N GLN A 57 -0.60 -9.05 -7.29
CA GLN A 57 -1.83 -9.06 -6.48
C GLN A 57 -2.05 -10.39 -5.75
N THR A 58 -1.93 -11.52 -6.45
CA THR A 58 -2.17 -12.85 -5.87
C THR A 58 -1.19 -13.12 -4.72
N GLN A 59 0.10 -12.87 -4.94
CA GLN A 59 1.12 -13.06 -3.92
C GLN A 59 0.90 -12.14 -2.72
N PHE A 60 0.55 -10.90 -2.96
CA PHE A 60 0.26 -9.91 -1.93
C PHE A 60 -0.87 -10.36 -1.00
N PHE A 61 -2.02 -10.78 -1.57
CA PHE A 61 -3.13 -11.23 -0.75
C PHE A 61 -2.83 -12.53 0.01
N GLU A 62 -2.12 -13.48 -0.61
CA GLU A 62 -1.67 -14.68 0.09
C GLU A 62 -0.74 -14.32 1.27
N ASN A 63 0.19 -13.38 1.07
CA ASN A 63 1.08 -12.89 2.12
C ASN A 63 0.29 -12.21 3.24
N LEU A 64 -0.65 -11.32 2.89
CA LEU A 64 -1.48 -10.58 3.84
C LEU A 64 -2.30 -11.53 4.72
N GLU A 65 -3.06 -12.45 4.12
CA GLU A 65 -3.89 -13.41 4.86
C GLU A 65 -3.04 -14.29 5.78
N HIS A 66 -1.91 -14.75 5.29
CA HIS A 66 -1.00 -15.56 6.11
C HIS A 66 -0.40 -14.76 7.27
N ALA A 67 0.01 -13.51 7.02
CA ALA A 67 0.59 -12.64 8.04
C ALA A 67 -0.44 -12.20 9.09
N LEU A 68 -1.69 -11.98 8.69
CA LEU A 68 -2.79 -11.68 9.62
C LEU A 68 -3.06 -12.84 10.57
N GLY A 69 -2.91 -14.09 10.11
CA GLY A 69 -3.11 -15.28 10.97
C GLY A 69 -4.48 -15.33 11.63
N GLY A 70 -5.51 -14.81 10.97
CA GLY A 70 -6.88 -14.69 11.50
C GLY A 70 -7.14 -13.43 12.32
N ARG A 71 -6.17 -12.53 12.48
CA ARG A 71 -6.40 -11.20 13.06
C ARG A 71 -7.22 -10.34 12.09
N ARG A 72 -8.01 -9.43 12.64
CA ARG A 72 -8.71 -8.41 11.87
C ARG A 72 -7.71 -7.38 11.35
N LEU A 73 -7.92 -6.88 10.13
CA LEU A 73 -7.25 -5.69 9.63
C LEU A 73 -8.00 -4.45 10.13
N ASP A 74 -7.37 -3.64 10.97
CA ASP A 74 -8.01 -2.45 11.56
C ASP A 74 -7.88 -1.23 10.66
N TYR A 75 -6.69 -0.98 10.11
CA TYR A 75 -6.40 0.21 9.33
C TYR A 75 -5.62 -0.12 8.05
N VAL A 76 -5.91 0.64 7.01
CA VAL A 76 -5.12 0.67 5.77
C VAL A 76 -4.66 2.10 5.53
N PHE A 77 -3.38 2.34 5.66
CA PHE A 77 -2.78 3.63 5.41
C PHE A 77 -2.46 3.76 3.92
N VAL A 78 -2.99 4.78 3.26
CA VAL A 78 -2.77 5.06 1.83
C VAL A 78 -1.96 6.33 1.70
N HIS A 79 -0.68 6.19 1.38
CA HIS A 79 0.23 7.32 1.24
C HIS A 79 -0.09 8.13 -0.02
N HIS A 80 -0.27 7.45 -1.14
CA HIS A 80 -0.67 8.05 -2.41
C HIS A 80 -1.37 7.03 -3.33
N MET A 81 -1.84 7.51 -4.48
CA MET A 81 -2.72 6.71 -5.36
C MET A 81 -2.03 6.28 -6.66
N GLU A 82 -0.69 6.23 -6.70
CA GLU A 82 0.02 5.61 -7.83
C GLU A 82 -0.26 4.10 -7.86
N PRO A 83 -0.32 3.46 -9.04
CA PRO A 83 -0.76 2.07 -9.18
C PRO A 83 0.05 1.07 -8.34
N ASP A 84 1.35 1.30 -8.18
CA ASP A 84 2.24 0.46 -7.40
C ASP A 84 1.95 0.47 -5.87
N HIS A 85 1.14 1.44 -5.42
CA HIS A 85 0.68 1.57 -4.03
C HIS A 85 -0.82 1.34 -3.85
N ALA A 86 -1.63 1.48 -4.90
CA ALA A 86 -3.07 1.53 -4.76
C ALA A 86 -3.87 0.67 -5.75
N ALA A 87 -3.24 0.01 -6.73
CA ALA A 87 -3.99 -0.71 -7.76
C ALA A 87 -4.86 -1.85 -7.21
N THR A 88 -4.47 -2.45 -6.09
CA THR A 88 -5.21 -3.55 -5.45
C THR A 88 -6.07 -3.11 -4.26
N LEU A 89 -6.15 -1.80 -3.98
CA LEU A 89 -6.91 -1.25 -2.86
C LEU A 89 -8.41 -1.57 -2.95
N GLY A 90 -8.99 -1.53 -4.15
CA GLY A 90 -10.40 -1.89 -4.36
C GLY A 90 -10.71 -3.32 -3.94
N ASP A 91 -9.88 -4.27 -4.35
CA ASP A 91 -10.02 -5.67 -3.98
C ASP A 91 -9.80 -5.88 -2.47
N LEU A 92 -8.89 -5.11 -1.86
CA LEU A 92 -8.67 -5.12 -0.42
C LEU A 92 -9.91 -4.66 0.35
N MET A 93 -10.54 -3.57 -0.06
CA MET A 93 -11.77 -3.06 0.57
C MET A 93 -12.95 -4.06 0.50
N ILE A 94 -12.97 -4.90 -0.53
CA ILE A 94 -13.99 -5.97 -0.65
C ILE A 94 -13.68 -7.11 0.32
N ARG A 95 -12.42 -7.49 0.48
CA ARG A 95 -11.97 -8.58 1.34
C ARG A 95 -12.00 -8.22 2.82
N HIS A 96 -11.66 -6.98 3.14
CA HIS A 96 -11.58 -6.43 4.50
C HIS A 96 -12.50 -5.21 4.66
N PRO A 97 -13.83 -5.37 4.53
CA PRO A 97 -14.78 -4.27 4.57
C PRO A 97 -14.87 -3.57 5.94
N GLU A 98 -14.27 -4.18 6.95
CA GLU A 98 -14.18 -3.65 8.33
C GLU A 98 -12.99 -2.70 8.51
N ALA A 99 -12.01 -2.72 7.60
CA ALA A 99 -10.82 -1.90 7.71
C ALA A 99 -11.13 -0.42 7.47
N THR A 100 -10.55 0.44 8.29
CA THR A 100 -10.65 1.89 8.14
C THR A 100 -9.52 2.39 7.23
N ILE A 101 -9.86 3.07 6.16
CA ILE A 101 -8.89 3.70 5.26
C ILE A 101 -8.38 5.00 5.89
N VAL A 102 -7.07 5.12 6.04
CA VAL A 102 -6.40 6.31 6.54
C VAL A 102 -5.72 7.00 5.36
N CYS A 103 -6.18 8.18 4.99
CA CYS A 103 -5.65 8.89 3.83
C CYS A 103 -5.94 10.41 3.93
N ASN A 104 -5.34 11.18 3.02
CA ASN A 104 -5.70 12.60 2.89
C ASN A 104 -6.94 12.80 1.99
N GLY A 105 -7.49 14.02 1.98
CA GLY A 105 -8.69 14.33 1.21
C GLY A 105 -8.53 14.17 -0.32
N LYS A 106 -7.32 14.39 -0.86
CA LYS A 106 -7.04 14.19 -2.29
C LYS A 106 -7.07 12.71 -2.62
N SER A 107 -6.37 11.88 -1.83
CA SER A 107 -6.38 10.43 -2.00
C SER A 107 -7.79 9.85 -1.88
N LEU A 108 -8.63 10.33 -0.95
CA LEU A 108 -10.00 9.87 -0.83
C LEU A 108 -10.82 10.12 -2.10
N ASN A 109 -10.70 11.31 -2.71
CA ASN A 109 -11.37 11.61 -3.96
C ASN A 109 -10.89 10.69 -5.10
N MET A 110 -9.59 10.41 -5.16
CA MET A 110 -9.03 9.48 -6.16
C MET A 110 -9.49 8.04 -5.92
N ILE A 111 -9.58 7.57 -4.67
CA ILE A 111 -10.12 6.25 -4.31
C ILE A 111 -11.54 6.10 -4.87
N ARG A 112 -12.40 7.08 -4.67
CA ARG A 112 -13.78 7.08 -5.19
C ARG A 112 -13.83 7.02 -6.71
N GLN A 113 -12.96 7.76 -7.37
CA GLN A 113 -12.89 7.81 -8.84
C GLN A 113 -12.35 6.52 -9.45
N PHE A 114 -11.23 6.00 -8.94
CA PHE A 114 -10.56 4.85 -9.54
C PHE A 114 -11.21 3.51 -9.19
N HIS A 115 -11.73 3.39 -7.98
CA HIS A 115 -12.33 2.12 -7.52
C HIS A 115 -13.84 2.11 -7.57
N CYS A 116 -14.49 3.25 -7.97
CA CYS A 116 -15.96 3.40 -8.04
C CYS A 116 -16.65 2.93 -6.74
N THR A 117 -15.99 3.06 -5.61
CA THR A 117 -16.45 2.56 -4.30
C THR A 117 -16.13 3.56 -3.22
N ASP A 118 -17.08 3.77 -2.32
CA ASP A 118 -16.83 4.52 -1.09
C ASP A 118 -16.35 3.56 0.00
N PRO A 119 -15.20 3.83 0.64
CA PRO A 119 -14.78 3.09 1.82
C PRO A 119 -15.81 3.22 2.94
N LYS A 120 -16.12 2.11 3.62
CA LYS A 120 -17.09 2.13 4.74
C LYS A 120 -16.59 2.91 5.95
N GLY A 121 -15.29 2.90 6.20
CA GLY A 121 -14.63 3.67 7.25
C GLY A 121 -13.51 4.50 6.68
N VAL A 122 -13.45 5.78 6.99
CA VAL A 122 -12.38 6.69 6.56
C VAL A 122 -11.93 7.54 7.73
N LEU A 123 -10.63 7.61 7.94
CA LEU A 123 -9.97 8.55 8.82
C LEU A 123 -9.15 9.52 7.95
N LEU A 124 -9.63 10.76 7.85
CA LEU A 124 -8.90 11.80 7.13
C LEU A 124 -7.76 12.33 7.99
N VAL A 125 -6.58 12.33 7.41
CA VAL A 125 -5.38 12.90 8.00
C VAL A 125 -4.95 14.12 7.20
N ASN A 126 -4.53 15.17 7.90
CA ASN A 126 -4.02 16.39 7.29
C ASN A 126 -2.51 16.27 7.03
N ASP A 127 -1.97 17.19 6.26
CA ASP A 127 -0.58 17.19 5.76
C ASP A 127 0.53 17.00 6.83
N CYS A 128 0.25 17.23 8.10
CA CYS A 128 1.25 17.04 9.15
C CYS A 128 1.65 15.58 9.41
N LEU A 129 0.87 14.58 8.96
CA LEU A 129 1.27 13.17 9.02
C LEU A 129 2.16 12.76 7.84
N LEU A 130 2.06 13.45 6.71
CA LEU A 130 2.99 13.28 5.59
C LEU A 130 4.39 13.82 5.89
N TYR A 131 4.50 14.76 6.83
CA TYR A 131 5.80 15.29 7.29
C TYR A 131 6.64 14.29 8.07
N THR A 132 6.04 13.27 8.64
CA THR A 132 6.75 12.21 9.38
C THR A 132 7.10 11.00 8.51
N SER A 133 6.62 10.97 7.27
CA SER A 133 6.95 9.94 6.27
C SER A 133 7.74 10.59 5.13
N PRO A 134 9.07 10.75 5.25
CA PRO A 134 9.86 11.40 4.21
C PRO A 134 9.75 10.58 2.91
N SER A 135 9.06 11.16 1.93
CA SER A 135 9.10 10.63 0.57
C SER A 135 10.49 10.87 -0.01
N PRO A 136 11.08 9.93 -0.75
CA PRO A 136 12.30 10.18 -1.52
C PRO A 136 12.19 11.39 -2.46
N ARG A 137 10.98 11.78 -2.86
CA ARG A 137 10.71 13.00 -3.65
C ARG A 137 10.88 14.29 -2.85
N ASP A 138 10.64 14.28 -1.54
CA ASP A 138 10.77 15.46 -0.70
C ASP A 138 12.24 15.91 -0.54
N GLY A 139 13.19 15.00 -0.75
CA GLY A 139 14.62 15.29 -0.79
C GLY A 139 15.15 15.87 -2.10
N LEU A 140 14.31 15.91 -3.15
CA LEU A 140 14.68 16.37 -4.50
C LEU A 140 14.17 17.76 -4.86
N LEU A 141 13.59 18.49 -3.91
CA LEU A 141 13.33 19.90 -4.14
C LEU A 141 14.68 20.61 -4.33
N PRO A 142 14.98 21.13 -5.57
CA PRO A 142 16.17 21.92 -5.75
C PRO A 142 16.06 23.12 -4.81
N ARG A 143 17.03 23.27 -3.93
CA ARG A 143 17.21 24.53 -3.23
C ARG A 143 17.46 25.56 -4.34
N MET A 144 16.43 26.32 -4.64
CA MET A 144 16.60 27.49 -5.50
C MET A 144 17.55 28.45 -4.80
N PRO A 145 18.49 29.06 -5.55
CA PRO A 145 19.45 29.99 -5.01
C PRO A 145 18.79 31.27 -4.47
#